data_f48755f439681cbc0ee4c4976817a89a
#
_entry.id   f48755f439681cbc0ee4c4976817a89a
#
_cell.length_a   1.000
_cell.length_b   1.000
_cell.length_c   1.000
_cell.angle_alpha   90.00
_cell.angle_beta   90.00
_cell.angle_gamma   90.00
#
_symmetry.space_group_name_H-M   'P 1'
#
loop_
_entity.id
_entity.type
_entity.pdbx_description
1 polymer ?
#
loop_
_entity_poly.entity_id
_entity_poly.type
_entity_poly.pdbx_seq_one_letter_code
_entity_poly.pdbx_strand_id
1 'polypeptide(L)'
;SLAYTAFFWIIGILFATIFFTKEYNTGTIKLSVAYGTKRTILYYTKAITILVVSLITYLIFVATFFVIEIIQSGYIPTASEVINLLGWALACGTVLLALESISIFLCVVIQNTGIVTGICCLYVFSGASVYLMLWSDMETVSIPLKFFVYGNPMYYWMNFSSCRTMGIIEHLPFYFIGCISLLIVGGLIMIRKEIK
;
A
#
# COMPACT_ATOMS: atom_id res chain seq x y z
N SER A 1 -14.59 -8.85 11.27
CA SER A 1 -13.44 -8.08 11.79
C SER A 1 -12.41 -7.63 10.77
N LEU A 2 -12.58 -7.92 9.49
CA LEU A 2 -11.65 -7.51 8.41
C LEU A 2 -11.66 -6.01 8.10
N ALA A 3 -12.60 -5.26 8.67
CA ALA A 3 -12.66 -3.79 8.60
C ALA A 3 -11.36 -3.11 9.10
N TYR A 4 -10.65 -3.74 10.02
CA TYR A 4 -9.41 -3.19 10.59
C TYR A 4 -8.23 -3.15 9.62
N THR A 5 -8.27 -3.92 8.52
CA THR A 5 -7.19 -3.90 7.51
C THR A 5 -7.11 -2.58 6.77
N ALA A 6 -8.24 -1.88 6.57
CA ALA A 6 -8.25 -0.56 5.95
C ALA A 6 -7.51 0.49 6.80
N PHE A 7 -7.61 0.39 8.13
CA PHE A 7 -6.81 1.24 9.02
C PHE A 7 -5.32 0.97 8.89
N PHE A 8 -4.95 -0.30 8.66
CA PHE A 8 -3.55 -0.66 8.48
C PHE A 8 -2.94 -0.04 7.22
N TRP A 9 -3.71 0.12 6.14
CA TRP A 9 -3.25 0.84 4.94
C TRP A 9 -2.92 2.30 5.22
N ILE A 10 -3.73 2.98 6.03
CA ILE A 10 -3.46 4.38 6.43
C ILE A 10 -2.20 4.45 7.29
N ILE A 11 -2.04 3.52 8.25
CA ILE A 11 -0.84 3.44 9.09
C ILE A 11 0.40 3.18 8.23
N GLY A 12 0.32 2.27 7.24
CA GLY A 12 1.40 1.99 6.30
C GLY A 12 1.81 3.22 5.49
N ILE A 13 0.84 3.98 4.96
CA ILE A 13 1.10 5.25 4.27
C ILE A 13 1.83 6.23 5.18
N LEU A 14 1.38 6.41 6.42
CA LEU A 14 2.00 7.29 7.41
C LEU A 14 3.43 6.84 7.73
N PHE A 15 3.62 5.54 7.97
CA PHE A 15 4.92 4.96 8.24
C PHE A 15 5.89 5.20 7.08
N ALA A 16 5.49 4.87 5.85
CA ALA A 16 6.31 5.06 4.65
C ALA A 16 6.68 6.54 4.45
N THR A 17 5.71 7.45 4.57
CA THR A 17 5.95 8.89 4.36
C THR A 17 6.85 9.48 5.43
N ILE A 18 6.62 9.21 6.71
CA ILE A 18 7.43 9.73 7.82
C ILE A 18 8.86 9.19 7.73
N PHE A 19 9.00 7.87 7.58
CA PHE A 19 10.31 7.23 7.56
C PHE A 19 11.16 7.69 6.37
N PHE A 20 10.53 7.84 5.19
CA PHE A 20 11.24 8.25 3.99
C PHE A 20 11.62 9.74 4.01
N THR A 21 10.71 10.64 4.47
CA THR A 21 10.97 12.08 4.46
C THR A 21 11.81 12.56 5.63
N LYS A 22 11.84 11.84 6.75
CA LYS A 22 12.63 12.23 7.94
C LYS A 22 14.09 12.54 7.59
N GLU A 23 14.71 11.74 6.77
CA GLU A 23 16.11 11.91 6.43
C GLU A 23 16.38 13.04 5.42
N TYR A 24 15.38 13.40 4.59
CA TYR A 24 15.47 14.62 3.80
C TYR A 24 15.49 15.85 4.70
N ASN A 25 14.62 15.86 5.72
CA ASN A 25 14.49 16.98 6.64
C ASN A 25 15.68 17.11 7.58
N THR A 26 16.29 15.99 7.99
CA THR A 26 17.48 15.99 8.87
C THR A 26 18.80 16.17 8.13
N GLY A 27 18.79 16.16 6.80
CA GLY A 27 20.00 16.28 5.98
C GLY A 27 20.93 15.05 6.00
N THR A 28 20.52 13.96 6.65
CA THR A 28 21.30 12.72 6.72
C THR A 28 21.57 12.10 5.36
N ILE A 29 20.69 12.33 4.38
CA ILE A 29 20.93 11.92 3.00
C ILE A 29 22.18 12.62 2.42
N LYS A 30 22.36 13.92 2.68
CA LYS A 30 23.53 14.67 2.20
C LYS A 30 24.82 14.10 2.80
N LEU A 31 24.78 13.77 4.08
CA LEU A 31 25.91 13.19 4.79
C LEU A 31 26.27 11.81 4.19
N SER A 32 25.31 10.93 3.99
CA SER A 32 25.53 9.60 3.41
C SER A 32 26.10 9.70 1.99
N VAL A 33 25.66 10.65 1.18
CA VAL A 33 26.20 10.89 -0.15
C VAL A 33 27.62 11.45 -0.08
N ALA A 34 27.90 12.34 0.87
CA ALA A 34 29.24 12.88 1.11
C ALA A 34 30.27 11.80 1.49
N TYR A 35 29.82 10.74 2.19
CA TYR A 35 30.64 9.54 2.48
C TYR A 35 30.75 8.56 1.31
N GLY A 36 30.29 8.92 0.11
CA GLY A 36 30.46 8.13 -1.11
C GLY A 36 29.35 7.11 -1.40
N THR A 37 28.28 7.09 -0.61
CA THR A 37 27.16 6.18 -0.88
C THR A 37 26.40 6.64 -2.13
N LYS A 38 26.18 5.74 -3.10
CA LYS A 38 25.40 6.04 -4.29
C LYS A 38 23.93 6.31 -3.92
N ARG A 39 23.35 7.38 -4.46
CA ARG A 39 21.95 7.79 -4.20
C ARG A 39 20.93 6.70 -4.49
N THR A 40 21.16 5.93 -5.56
CA THR A 40 20.32 4.77 -5.93
C THR A 40 20.32 3.69 -4.88
N ILE A 41 21.49 3.35 -4.34
CA ILE A 41 21.63 2.33 -3.28
C ILE A 41 20.83 2.80 -2.05
N LEU A 42 21.00 4.06 -1.65
CA LEU A 42 20.30 4.63 -0.51
C LEU A 42 18.78 4.57 -0.70
N TYR A 43 18.29 4.93 -1.90
CA TYR A 43 16.87 4.88 -2.23
C TYR A 43 16.30 3.47 -2.12
N TYR A 44 16.90 2.50 -2.85
CA TYR A 44 16.39 1.14 -2.87
C TYR A 44 16.50 0.44 -1.52
N THR A 45 17.59 0.63 -0.80
CA THR A 45 17.74 0.06 0.55
C THR A 45 16.60 0.52 1.45
N LYS A 46 16.29 1.82 1.45
CA LYS A 46 15.18 2.34 2.25
C LYS A 46 13.82 1.87 1.79
N ALA A 47 13.57 1.93 0.49
CA ALA A 47 12.29 1.49 -0.06
C ALA A 47 12.04 0.01 0.30
N ILE A 48 13.02 -0.86 0.09
CA ILE A 48 12.90 -2.28 0.44
C ILE A 48 12.73 -2.46 1.96
N THR A 49 13.49 -1.72 2.78
CA THR A 49 13.34 -1.82 4.24
C THR A 49 11.93 -1.45 4.69
N ILE A 50 11.35 -0.36 4.16
CA ILE A 50 9.98 0.05 4.48
C ILE A 50 9.01 -1.06 4.10
N LEU A 51 9.06 -1.53 2.85
CA LEU A 51 8.13 -2.54 2.33
C LEU A 51 8.22 -3.86 3.11
N VAL A 52 9.42 -4.30 3.46
CA VAL A 52 9.61 -5.56 4.22
C VAL A 52 9.12 -5.41 5.66
N VAL A 53 9.48 -4.33 6.33
CA VAL A 53 9.06 -4.10 7.73
C VAL A 53 7.55 -3.96 7.83
N SER A 54 6.91 -3.21 6.95
CA SER A 54 5.46 -3.04 6.97
C SER A 54 4.73 -4.34 6.62
N LEU A 55 5.22 -5.11 5.66
CA LEU A 55 4.64 -6.41 5.34
C LEU A 55 4.71 -7.38 6.53
N ILE A 56 5.86 -7.48 7.19
CA ILE A 56 6.03 -8.32 8.39
C ILE A 56 5.08 -7.86 9.49
N THR A 57 5.03 -6.56 9.76
CA THR A 57 4.14 -5.99 10.79
C THR A 57 2.67 -6.25 10.46
N TYR A 58 2.28 -6.12 9.20
CA TYR A 58 0.94 -6.44 8.73
C TYR A 58 0.59 -7.93 8.94
N LEU A 59 1.49 -8.84 8.59
CA LEU A 59 1.25 -10.29 8.76
C LEU A 59 1.13 -10.66 10.24
N ILE A 60 1.95 -10.08 11.12
CA ILE A 60 1.84 -10.26 12.57
C ILE A 60 0.48 -9.76 13.06
N PHE A 61 0.05 -8.59 12.59
CA PHE A 61 -1.26 -8.02 12.93
C PHE A 61 -2.41 -8.95 12.53
N VAL A 62 -2.43 -9.44 11.28
CA VAL A 62 -3.45 -10.36 10.79
C VAL A 62 -3.46 -11.66 11.59
N ALA A 63 -2.29 -12.24 11.86
CA ALA A 63 -2.18 -13.46 12.68
C ALA A 63 -2.71 -13.25 14.10
N THR A 64 -2.38 -12.13 14.73
CA THR A 64 -2.87 -11.80 16.08
C THR A 64 -4.39 -11.66 16.11
N PHE A 65 -4.96 -10.94 15.14
CA PHE A 65 -6.41 -10.79 15.02
C PHE A 65 -7.12 -12.13 14.82
N PHE A 66 -6.56 -13.00 13.99
CA PHE A 66 -7.10 -14.33 13.75
C PHE A 66 -7.13 -15.18 15.02
N VAL A 67 -6.04 -15.15 15.80
CA VAL A 67 -5.98 -15.86 17.09
C VAL A 67 -7.02 -15.32 18.08
N ILE A 68 -7.15 -14.00 18.17
CA ILE A 68 -8.16 -13.37 19.05
C ILE A 68 -9.57 -13.77 18.65
N GLU A 69 -9.88 -13.81 17.35
CA GLU A 69 -11.20 -14.18 16.84
C GLU A 69 -11.56 -15.65 17.15
N ILE A 70 -10.59 -16.56 17.04
CA ILE A 70 -10.76 -17.96 17.46
C ILE A 70 -11.07 -18.06 18.96
N ILE A 71 -10.31 -17.34 19.78
CA ILE A 71 -10.50 -17.38 21.24
C ILE A 71 -11.87 -16.81 21.64
N GLN A 72 -12.30 -15.73 21.00
CA GLN A 72 -13.59 -15.07 21.34
C GLN A 72 -14.80 -15.85 20.81
N SER A 73 -14.70 -16.44 19.63
CA SER A 73 -15.81 -17.20 19.03
C SER A 73 -15.92 -18.63 19.54
N GLY A 74 -14.84 -19.19 20.09
CA GLY A 74 -14.75 -20.61 20.44
C GLY A 74 -14.84 -21.55 19.20
N TYR A 75 -14.84 -20.99 17.99
CA TYR A 75 -14.94 -21.72 16.74
C TYR A 75 -13.56 -22.09 16.21
N ILE A 76 -13.36 -23.37 15.91
CA ILE A 76 -12.12 -23.86 15.29
C ILE A 76 -12.33 -23.87 13.77
N PRO A 77 -11.61 -23.01 13.02
CA PRO A 77 -11.79 -22.92 11.57
C PRO A 77 -11.32 -24.19 10.85
N THR A 78 -12.00 -24.52 9.77
CA THR A 78 -11.60 -25.60 8.88
C THR A 78 -10.35 -25.23 8.07
N ALA A 79 -9.62 -26.23 7.56
CA ALA A 79 -8.42 -25.98 6.77
C ALA A 79 -8.70 -25.12 5.53
N SER A 80 -9.86 -25.28 4.89
CA SER A 80 -10.28 -24.46 3.74
C SER A 80 -10.48 -22.99 4.11
N GLU A 81 -11.04 -22.71 5.29
CA GLU A 81 -11.24 -21.34 5.77
C GLU A 81 -9.90 -20.65 6.10
N VAL A 82 -8.95 -21.40 6.67
CA VAL A 82 -7.59 -20.90 6.91
C VAL A 82 -6.87 -20.55 5.61
N ILE A 83 -6.97 -21.41 4.59
CA ILE A 83 -6.37 -21.17 3.26
C ILE A 83 -6.99 -19.92 2.62
N ASN A 84 -8.31 -19.76 2.67
CA ASN A 84 -9.00 -18.59 2.15
C ASN A 84 -8.58 -17.30 2.89
N LEU A 85 -8.43 -17.36 4.21
CA LEU A 85 -7.94 -16.24 5.01
C LEU A 85 -6.51 -15.86 4.64
N LEU A 86 -5.62 -16.84 4.47
CA LEU A 86 -4.23 -16.59 4.05
C LEU A 86 -4.18 -15.96 2.64
N GLY A 87 -4.96 -16.47 1.71
CA GLY A 87 -5.07 -15.88 0.36
C GLY A 87 -5.53 -14.43 0.41
N TRP A 88 -6.52 -14.14 1.24
CA TRP A 88 -7.01 -12.79 1.44
C TRP A 88 -5.96 -11.89 2.13
N ALA A 89 -5.29 -12.38 3.16
CA ALA A 89 -4.23 -11.64 3.85
C ALA A 89 -3.09 -11.27 2.90
N LEU A 90 -2.67 -12.19 2.02
CA LEU A 90 -1.66 -11.92 1.00
C LEU A 90 -2.16 -10.87 -0.01
N ALA A 91 -3.42 -10.95 -0.44
CA ALA A 91 -4.00 -9.98 -1.35
C ALA A 91 -4.02 -8.56 -0.75
N CYS A 92 -4.47 -8.40 0.49
CA CYS A 92 -4.44 -7.11 1.18
C CYS A 92 -3.01 -6.63 1.47
N GLY A 93 -2.08 -7.54 1.71
CA GLY A 93 -0.65 -7.23 1.84
C GLY A 93 -0.07 -6.66 0.54
N THR A 94 -0.43 -7.20 -0.62
CA THR A 94 0.03 -6.64 -1.91
C THR A 94 -0.54 -5.24 -2.19
N VAL A 95 -1.78 -4.97 -1.80
CA VAL A 95 -2.38 -3.64 -1.86
C VAL A 95 -1.64 -2.67 -0.94
N LEU A 96 -1.27 -3.08 0.27
CA LEU A 96 -0.45 -2.29 1.19
C LEU A 96 0.88 -1.90 0.55
N LEU A 97 1.61 -2.87 -0.01
CA LEU A 97 2.89 -2.62 -0.69
C LEU A 97 2.75 -1.64 -1.86
N ALA A 98 1.66 -1.73 -2.62
CA ALA A 98 1.38 -0.80 -3.72
C ALA A 98 1.16 0.63 -3.22
N LEU A 99 0.37 0.82 -2.16
CA LEU A 99 0.14 2.13 -1.54
C LEU A 99 1.42 2.74 -0.98
N GLU A 100 2.24 1.94 -0.33
CA GLU A 100 3.55 2.39 0.18
C GLU A 100 4.50 2.76 -0.96
N SER A 101 4.49 2.03 -2.07
CA SER A 101 5.29 2.37 -3.25
C SER A 101 4.87 3.69 -3.87
N ILE A 102 3.55 3.97 -3.94
CA ILE A 102 3.02 5.28 -4.35
C ILE A 102 3.51 6.37 -3.39
N SER A 103 3.43 6.11 -2.08
CA SER A 103 3.85 7.07 -1.05
C SER A 103 5.35 7.37 -1.14
N ILE A 104 6.19 6.34 -1.29
CA ILE A 104 7.65 6.49 -1.47
C ILE A 104 7.96 7.29 -2.73
N PHE A 105 7.31 6.98 -3.85
CA PHE A 105 7.47 7.72 -5.10
C PHE A 105 7.13 9.20 -4.92
N LEU A 106 5.99 9.51 -4.32
CA LEU A 106 5.56 10.88 -4.05
C LEU A 106 6.50 11.61 -3.09
N CYS A 107 7.07 10.92 -2.09
CA CYS A 107 8.08 11.49 -1.19
C CYS A 107 9.34 11.95 -1.93
N VAL A 108 9.77 11.19 -2.95
CA VAL A 108 10.91 11.60 -3.80
C VAL A 108 10.57 12.86 -4.59
N VAL A 109 9.35 12.98 -5.09
CA VAL A 109 8.92 14.11 -5.93
C VAL A 109 8.67 15.36 -5.09
N ILE A 110 7.86 15.26 -4.04
CA ILE A 110 7.29 16.40 -3.29
C ILE A 110 8.14 16.79 -2.08
N GLN A 111 8.79 15.83 -1.41
CA GLN A 111 9.65 16.03 -0.22
C GLN A 111 8.94 16.68 0.99
N ASN A 112 7.61 16.67 1.01
CA ASN A 112 6.80 17.20 2.12
C ASN A 112 5.88 16.12 2.64
N THR A 113 6.10 15.70 3.88
CA THR A 113 5.36 14.59 4.52
C THR A 113 3.85 14.83 4.54
N GLY A 114 3.44 16.04 4.94
CA GLY A 114 2.02 16.38 5.08
C GLY A 114 1.27 16.33 3.74
N ILE A 115 1.87 16.91 2.70
CA ILE A 115 1.27 16.94 1.35
C ILE A 115 1.18 15.51 0.80
N VAL A 116 2.23 14.70 0.91
CA VAL A 116 2.23 13.32 0.42
C VAL A 116 1.18 12.48 1.14
N THR A 117 1.15 12.55 2.48
CA THR A 117 0.14 11.84 3.27
C THR A 117 -1.27 12.26 2.89
N GLY A 118 -1.51 13.58 2.74
CA GLY A 118 -2.81 14.11 2.32
C GLY A 118 -3.25 13.57 0.95
N ILE A 119 -2.36 13.56 -0.04
CA ILE A 119 -2.65 13.02 -1.39
C ILE A 119 -2.96 11.53 -1.32
N CYS A 120 -2.18 10.73 -0.59
CA CYS A 120 -2.41 9.29 -0.45
C CYS A 120 -3.73 8.99 0.28
N CYS A 121 -4.05 9.70 1.35
CA CYS A 121 -5.32 9.56 2.03
C CYS A 121 -6.50 9.95 1.15
N LEU A 122 -6.41 11.07 0.43
CA LEU A 122 -7.43 11.48 -0.54
C LEU A 122 -7.62 10.44 -1.64
N TYR A 123 -6.55 9.83 -2.14
CA TYR A 123 -6.63 8.75 -3.12
C TYR A 123 -7.41 7.55 -2.56
N VAL A 124 -7.10 7.10 -1.35
CA VAL A 124 -7.79 5.98 -0.71
C VAL A 124 -9.28 6.27 -0.52
N PHE A 125 -9.62 7.43 0.06
CA PHE A 125 -11.02 7.77 0.37
C PHE A 125 -11.83 8.15 -0.87
N SER A 126 -11.25 8.82 -1.87
CA SER A 126 -11.94 9.18 -3.11
C SER A 126 -12.40 7.97 -3.91
N GLY A 127 -11.64 6.88 -3.88
CA GLY A 127 -12.03 5.63 -4.52
C GLY A 127 -13.31 5.04 -3.95
N ALA A 128 -13.52 5.14 -2.64
CA ALA A 128 -14.75 4.71 -2.00
C ALA A 128 -15.96 5.51 -2.50
N SER A 129 -15.83 6.84 -2.55
CA SER A 129 -16.91 7.74 -3.00
C SER A 129 -17.28 7.50 -4.47
N VAL A 130 -16.26 7.38 -5.33
CA VAL A 130 -16.48 7.13 -6.76
C VAL A 130 -17.09 5.76 -6.99
N TYR A 131 -16.64 4.74 -6.26
CA TYR A 131 -17.21 3.40 -6.35
C TYR A 131 -18.68 3.37 -5.96
N LEU A 132 -19.06 4.03 -4.85
CA LEU A 132 -20.46 4.11 -4.42
C LEU A 132 -21.35 4.85 -5.44
N MET A 133 -20.85 5.91 -6.07
CA MET A 133 -21.57 6.65 -7.11
C MET A 133 -21.81 5.82 -8.38
N LEU A 134 -20.88 4.94 -8.72
CA LEU A 134 -20.89 4.18 -9.98
C LEU A 134 -21.38 2.75 -9.81
N TRP A 135 -21.83 2.38 -8.62
CA TRP A 135 -22.24 1.00 -8.29
C TRP A 135 -23.22 0.39 -9.29
N SER A 136 -24.21 1.18 -9.74
CA SER A 136 -25.24 0.73 -10.68
C SER A 136 -24.81 0.74 -12.14
N ASP A 137 -23.79 1.55 -12.51
CA ASP A 137 -23.50 1.87 -13.90
C ASP A 137 -22.06 1.51 -14.32
N MET A 138 -21.40 0.59 -13.56
CA MET A 138 -20.00 0.23 -13.81
C MET A 138 -19.70 -0.30 -15.22
N GLU A 139 -20.70 -0.86 -15.91
CA GLU A 139 -20.51 -1.35 -17.28
C GLU A 139 -20.37 -0.22 -18.31
N THR A 140 -21.02 0.91 -18.07
CA THR A 140 -21.06 2.08 -19.00
C THR A 140 -19.93 3.07 -18.76
N VAL A 141 -19.16 2.91 -17.69
CA VAL A 141 -18.13 3.85 -17.27
C VAL A 141 -16.92 3.83 -18.20
N SER A 142 -16.31 4.99 -18.41
CA SER A 142 -15.10 5.15 -19.22
C SER A 142 -13.91 4.34 -18.68
N ILE A 143 -13.08 3.82 -19.59
CA ILE A 143 -11.91 2.98 -19.26
C ILE A 143 -10.99 3.63 -18.21
N PRO A 144 -10.60 4.92 -18.29
CA PRO A 144 -9.75 5.54 -17.28
C PRO A 144 -10.36 5.53 -15.87
N LEU A 145 -11.67 5.71 -15.77
CA LEU A 145 -12.37 5.72 -14.49
C LEU A 145 -12.48 4.32 -13.90
N LYS A 146 -12.62 3.29 -14.74
CA LYS A 146 -12.52 1.88 -14.32
C LYS A 146 -11.15 1.60 -13.70
N PHE A 147 -10.08 2.03 -14.36
CA PHE A 147 -8.72 1.88 -13.81
C PHE A 147 -8.55 2.57 -12.46
N PHE A 148 -9.10 3.76 -12.29
CA PHE A 148 -9.06 4.47 -11.01
C PHE A 148 -9.79 3.71 -9.89
N VAL A 149 -10.98 3.19 -10.18
CA VAL A 149 -11.80 2.44 -9.21
C VAL A 149 -11.16 1.11 -8.88
N TYR A 150 -10.79 0.31 -9.89
CA TYR A 150 -10.14 -1.00 -9.68
C TYR A 150 -8.72 -0.88 -9.11
N GLY A 151 -8.03 0.23 -9.37
CA GLY A 151 -6.74 0.55 -8.76
C GLY A 151 -6.84 0.99 -7.30
N ASN A 152 -8.04 1.30 -6.81
CA ASN A 152 -8.20 1.83 -5.46
C ASN A 152 -8.43 0.71 -4.43
N PRO A 153 -7.72 0.71 -3.29
CA PRO A 153 -7.83 -0.33 -2.28
C PRO A 153 -9.23 -0.41 -1.64
N MET A 154 -9.97 0.70 -1.58
CA MET A 154 -11.32 0.72 -1.02
C MET A 154 -12.33 -0.07 -1.86
N TYR A 155 -12.08 -0.23 -3.17
CA TYR A 155 -12.89 -1.12 -4.01
C TYR A 155 -12.86 -2.55 -3.46
N TYR A 156 -11.70 -3.06 -3.10
CA TYR A 156 -11.56 -4.42 -2.57
C TYR A 156 -12.13 -4.55 -1.18
N TRP A 157 -11.97 -3.54 -0.34
CA TRP A 157 -12.53 -3.53 0.99
C TRP A 157 -14.08 -3.56 0.97
N MET A 158 -14.72 -2.82 0.06
CA MET A 158 -16.17 -2.80 -0.08
C MET A 158 -16.72 -4.09 -0.69
N ASN A 159 -16.02 -4.68 -1.66
CA ASN A 159 -16.44 -5.95 -2.29
C ASN A 159 -16.14 -7.17 -1.43
N PHE A 160 -15.27 -7.06 -0.46
CA PHE A 160 -14.92 -8.16 0.42
C PHE A 160 -16.11 -8.66 1.26
N SER A 161 -17.02 -7.75 1.68
CA SER A 161 -18.25 -8.11 2.41
C SER A 161 -19.18 -9.04 1.60
N SER A 162 -19.01 -9.10 0.29
CA SER A 162 -19.80 -9.96 -0.62
C SER A 162 -19.19 -11.33 -0.92
N CYS A 163 -18.16 -11.78 -0.18
CA CYS A 163 -17.51 -13.10 -0.32
C CYS A 163 -16.94 -13.42 -1.72
N ARG A 164 -16.67 -12.43 -2.55
CA ARG A 164 -16.08 -12.61 -3.89
C ARG A 164 -14.56 -12.51 -3.84
N THR A 165 -13.90 -13.52 -3.28
CA THR A 165 -12.43 -13.61 -3.24
C THR A 165 -11.79 -13.71 -4.62
N MET A 166 -12.50 -14.21 -5.63
CA MET A 166 -11.95 -14.37 -6.98
C MET A 166 -11.57 -13.04 -7.66
N GLY A 167 -12.34 -11.97 -7.48
CA GLY A 167 -12.04 -10.67 -8.12
C GLY A 167 -10.76 -10.01 -7.62
N ILE A 168 -10.34 -10.29 -6.38
CA ILE A 168 -9.11 -9.74 -5.81
C ILE A 168 -7.88 -10.37 -6.45
N ILE A 169 -7.90 -11.70 -6.62
CA ILE A 169 -6.76 -12.46 -7.15
C ILE A 169 -6.46 -12.08 -8.60
N GLU A 170 -7.47 -11.79 -9.41
CA GLU A 170 -7.32 -11.40 -10.82
C GLU A 170 -6.56 -10.08 -10.99
N HIS A 171 -6.68 -9.16 -10.02
CA HIS A 171 -6.05 -7.85 -10.09
C HIS A 171 -4.69 -7.76 -9.36
N LEU A 172 -4.28 -8.79 -8.62
CA LEU A 172 -2.99 -8.82 -7.93
C LEU A 172 -1.79 -8.53 -8.84
N PRO A 173 -1.70 -9.09 -10.06
CA PRO A 173 -0.58 -8.80 -10.96
C PRO A 173 -0.47 -7.31 -11.32
N PHE A 174 -1.61 -6.61 -11.43
CA PHE A 174 -1.64 -5.18 -11.72
C PHE A 174 -0.99 -4.36 -10.60
N TYR A 175 -1.30 -4.67 -9.33
CA TYR A 175 -0.67 -4.00 -8.19
C TYR A 175 0.82 -4.28 -8.10
N PHE A 176 1.23 -5.52 -8.37
CA PHE A 176 2.64 -5.91 -8.35
C PHE A 176 3.45 -5.17 -9.42
N ILE A 177 2.95 -5.12 -10.64
CA ILE A 177 3.58 -4.40 -11.76
C ILE A 177 3.61 -2.90 -11.44
N GLY A 178 2.52 -2.34 -10.91
CA GLY A 178 2.44 -0.95 -10.48
C GLY A 178 3.49 -0.61 -9.42
N CYS A 179 3.63 -1.45 -8.39
CA CYS A 179 4.62 -1.31 -7.34
C CYS A 179 6.05 -1.26 -7.90
N ILE A 180 6.42 -2.24 -8.71
CA ILE A 180 7.76 -2.33 -9.31
C ILE A 180 8.04 -1.13 -10.22
N SER A 181 7.08 -0.74 -11.06
CA SER A 181 7.25 0.38 -11.99
C SER A 181 7.47 1.71 -11.25
N LEU A 182 6.71 1.97 -10.20
CA LEU A 182 6.85 3.18 -9.37
C LEU A 182 8.19 3.22 -8.63
N LEU A 183 8.65 2.08 -8.11
CA LEU A 183 9.97 2.00 -7.47
C LEU A 183 11.11 2.27 -8.45
N ILE A 184 11.02 1.74 -9.67
CA ILE A 184 12.03 1.98 -10.73
C ILE A 184 12.03 3.47 -11.12
N VAL A 185 10.87 4.05 -11.39
CA VAL A 185 10.76 5.46 -11.78
C VAL A 185 11.21 6.37 -10.65
N GLY A 186 10.85 6.08 -9.40
CA GLY A 186 11.33 6.82 -8.24
C GLY A 186 12.85 6.79 -8.10
N GLY A 187 13.47 5.63 -8.33
CA GLY A 187 14.93 5.48 -8.37
C GLY A 187 15.60 6.32 -9.45
N LEU A 188 15.02 6.34 -10.66
CA LEU A 188 15.53 7.15 -11.78
C LEU A 188 15.43 8.66 -11.50
N ILE A 189 14.34 9.10 -10.88
CA ILE A 189 14.18 10.51 -10.48
C ILE A 189 15.23 10.87 -9.42
N MET A 190 15.50 9.99 -8.45
CA MET A 190 16.47 10.22 -7.40
C MET A 190 17.90 10.42 -7.93
N ILE A 191 18.26 9.78 -9.04
CA ILE A 191 19.57 9.98 -9.70
C ILE A 191 19.70 11.40 -10.22
N ARG A 192 18.64 11.92 -10.84
CA ARG A 192 18.65 13.22 -11.54
C ARG A 192 18.40 14.40 -10.62
N LYS A 193 17.82 14.16 -9.45
CA LYS A 193 17.42 15.21 -8.54
C LYS A 193 18.62 15.75 -7.75
N GLU A 194 18.85 17.06 -7.83
CA GLU A 194 19.80 17.72 -6.94
C GLU A 194 19.20 17.74 -5.52
N ILE A 195 19.97 17.26 -4.55
CA ILE A 195 19.59 17.32 -3.14
C ILE A 195 19.96 18.71 -2.62
N LYS A 196 18.96 19.59 -2.56
CA LYS A 196 19.10 20.93 -1.98
C LYS A 196 19.27 20.89 -0.48
#